data_a48d7906455c74ff76b49c849232da70
#
_entry.id   a48d7906455c74ff76b49c849232da70
#
_cell.length_a   1.000
_cell.length_b   1.000
_cell.length_c   1.000
_cell.angle_alpha   90.00
_cell.angle_beta   90.00
_cell.angle_gamma   90.00
#
_symmetry.space_group_name_H-M   'P 1'
#
loop_
_entity.id
_entity.type
_entity.pdbx_description
1 polymer ?
#
loop_
_entity_poly.entity_id
_entity_poly.type
_entity_poly.pdbx_seq_one_letter_code
_entity_poly.pdbx_strand_id
1 'polypeptide(L)'
;DRRFTIVLNDDKVSKHYGAKEYKIAKLTILSNYLDLLYERRGDVVDGFTPTAATIIKRDFLVNPQDNKPMSKNNLTKNLQRITQTWLNKKVSTSALRHMYISNLDHNKTTNKKLKQIAKDMRHSIKTQQENYKLVDA
;
A
#
# COMPACT_ATOMS: atom_id res chain seq x y z
N ASP A 1 3.04 -16.29 14.49
CA ASP A 1 3.76 -15.33 13.64
C ASP A 1 3.25 -15.37 12.20
N ARG A 2 2.31 -14.47 11.87
CA ARG A 2 1.76 -14.39 10.52
C ARG A 2 2.73 -13.67 9.60
N ARG A 3 2.85 -14.20 8.38
CA ARG A 3 3.49 -13.50 7.27
C ARG A 3 2.42 -13.02 6.32
N PHE A 4 2.45 -11.76 5.99
CA PHE A 4 1.56 -11.18 5.01
C PHE A 4 2.27 -11.02 3.68
N THR A 5 1.55 -11.30 2.61
CA THR A 5 2.00 -11.04 1.25
C THR A 5 0.91 -10.25 0.53
N ILE A 6 1.26 -9.09 0.00
CA ILE A 6 0.36 -8.30 -0.85
C ILE A 6 0.63 -8.72 -2.28
N VAL A 7 -0.42 -9.20 -2.96
CA VAL A 7 -0.33 -9.61 -4.36
C VAL A 7 -1.06 -8.59 -5.23
N LEU A 8 -0.34 -7.99 -6.18
CA LEU A 8 -0.88 -7.10 -7.21
C LEU A 8 -0.92 -7.87 -8.53
N ASN A 9 -2.08 -8.35 -8.92
CA ASN A 9 -2.29 -9.16 -10.11
C ASN A 9 -3.17 -8.50 -11.18
N ASP A 10 -3.88 -7.44 -10.84
CA ASP A 10 -4.76 -6.71 -11.76
C ASP A 10 -4.69 -5.20 -11.53
N ASP A 11 -3.49 -4.64 -11.61
CA ASP A 11 -3.29 -3.20 -11.59
C ASP A 11 -3.00 -2.64 -12.99
N LYS A 12 -2.98 -1.31 -13.11
CA LYS A 12 -2.79 -0.60 -14.39
C LYS A 12 -1.61 -1.10 -15.22
N VAL A 13 -0.56 -1.56 -14.58
CA VAL A 13 0.70 -1.95 -15.22
C VAL A 13 0.98 -3.44 -15.19
N SER A 14 0.10 -4.25 -14.60
CA SER A 14 0.28 -5.71 -14.53
C SER A 14 0.33 -6.36 -15.92
N LYS A 15 -0.34 -5.77 -16.91
CA LYS A 15 -0.25 -6.19 -18.32
C LYS A 15 1.16 -6.10 -18.91
N HIS A 16 1.99 -5.17 -18.40
CA HIS A 16 3.36 -4.96 -18.88
C HIS A 16 4.41 -5.63 -17.98
N TYR A 17 4.18 -5.67 -16.69
CA TYR A 17 5.17 -6.12 -15.69
C TYR A 17 4.76 -7.42 -14.98
N GLY A 18 3.59 -7.97 -15.32
CA GLY A 18 3.05 -9.16 -14.64
C GLY A 18 2.57 -8.88 -13.21
N ALA A 19 2.09 -9.93 -12.54
CA ALA A 19 1.73 -9.88 -11.14
C ALA A 19 2.97 -9.62 -10.26
N LYS A 20 2.79 -8.92 -9.15
CA LYS A 20 3.85 -8.65 -8.19
C LYS A 20 3.43 -8.97 -6.77
N GLU A 21 4.33 -9.60 -6.04
CA GLU A 21 4.17 -9.92 -4.63
C GLU A 21 5.07 -9.03 -3.77
N TYR A 22 4.51 -8.50 -2.70
CA TYR A 22 5.24 -7.79 -1.65
C TYR A 22 5.11 -8.55 -0.35
N LYS A 23 6.22 -9.11 0.09
CA LYS A 23 6.30 -9.80 1.39
C LYS A 23 6.48 -8.76 2.50
N ILE A 24 5.56 -8.75 3.44
CA ILE A 24 5.61 -7.85 4.59
C ILE A 24 6.48 -8.51 5.67
N ALA A 25 7.53 -7.82 6.08
CA ALA A 25 8.39 -8.32 7.16
C ALA A 25 7.61 -8.38 8.49
N LYS A 26 7.90 -9.41 9.29
CA LYS A 26 7.34 -9.57 10.63
C LYS A 26 7.75 -8.42 11.55
N LEU A 27 6.94 -8.16 12.56
CA LEU A 27 7.21 -7.16 13.61
C LEU A 27 7.41 -5.73 13.07
N THR A 28 6.97 -5.48 11.84
CA THR A 28 6.88 -4.12 11.33
C THR A 28 5.56 -3.47 11.75
N ILE A 29 5.53 -2.14 11.75
CA ILE A 29 4.30 -1.38 12.01
C ILE A 29 3.17 -1.84 11.10
N LEU A 30 3.47 -2.05 9.80
CA LEU A 30 2.48 -2.53 8.83
C LEU A 30 1.97 -3.93 9.18
N SER A 31 2.83 -4.87 9.55
CA SER A 31 2.41 -6.22 9.94
C SER A 31 1.50 -6.21 11.17
N ASN A 32 1.80 -5.38 12.15
CA ASN A 32 0.98 -5.22 13.36
C ASN A 32 -0.41 -4.66 13.03
N TYR A 33 -0.50 -3.67 12.15
CA TYR A 33 -1.80 -3.16 11.69
C TYR A 33 -2.59 -4.17 10.88
N LEU A 34 -1.93 -4.99 10.08
CA LEU A 34 -2.59 -6.06 9.34
C LEU A 34 -3.13 -7.14 10.29
N ASP A 35 -2.38 -7.50 11.34
CA ASP A 35 -2.85 -8.41 12.38
C ASP A 35 -4.13 -7.87 13.05
N LEU A 36 -4.12 -6.60 13.49
CA LEU A 36 -5.29 -5.95 14.07
C LEU A 36 -6.48 -5.89 13.10
N LEU A 37 -6.24 -5.64 11.81
CA LEU A 37 -7.29 -5.63 10.81
C LEU A 37 -7.97 -6.99 10.69
N TYR A 38 -7.17 -8.06 10.63
CA TYR A 38 -7.69 -9.43 10.53
C TYR A 38 -8.43 -9.84 11.79
N GLU A 39 -7.92 -9.53 12.98
CA GLU A 39 -8.57 -9.79 14.26
C GLU A 39 -9.95 -9.12 14.34
N ARG A 40 -10.02 -7.82 14.01
CA ARG A 40 -11.27 -7.05 14.03
C ARG A 40 -12.31 -7.55 13.01
N ARG A 41 -11.85 -8.16 11.93
CA ARG A 41 -12.72 -8.74 10.91
C ARG A 41 -13.22 -10.13 11.28
N GLY A 42 -12.80 -10.71 12.41
CA GLY A 42 -13.12 -12.07 12.80
C GLY A 42 -12.52 -13.13 11.86
N ASP A 43 -11.49 -12.77 11.11
CA ASP A 43 -10.79 -13.69 10.20
C ASP A 43 -9.82 -14.59 10.99
N VAL A 44 -9.66 -14.32 12.27
CA VAL A 44 -8.85 -15.09 13.21
C VAL A 44 -9.76 -15.86 14.15
N VAL A 45 -9.75 -17.16 14.01
CA VAL A 45 -10.27 -18.06 15.05
C VAL A 45 -9.10 -18.40 15.96
N ASP A 46 -9.24 -18.17 17.26
CA ASP A 46 -8.21 -18.48 18.24
C ASP A 46 -7.71 -19.93 18.06
N GLY A 47 -6.39 -20.11 17.99
CA GLY A 47 -5.77 -21.41 17.81
C GLY A 47 -5.81 -22.00 16.39
N PHE A 48 -6.42 -21.31 15.43
CA PHE A 48 -6.48 -21.78 14.05
C PHE A 48 -5.37 -21.11 13.20
N THR A 49 -4.39 -21.90 12.80
CA THR A 49 -3.48 -21.50 11.73
C THR A 49 -4.14 -21.82 10.39
N PRO A 50 -4.51 -20.82 9.57
CA PRO A 50 -5.05 -21.10 8.26
C PRO A 50 -4.06 -21.96 7.47
N THR A 51 -4.45 -23.18 7.13
CA THR A 51 -3.70 -23.97 6.14
C THR A 51 -3.84 -23.29 4.78
N ALA A 52 -2.93 -23.57 3.85
CA ALA A 52 -2.99 -23.04 2.48
C ALA A 52 -4.34 -23.30 1.78
N ALA A 53 -5.14 -24.25 2.27
CA ALA A 53 -6.48 -24.55 1.78
C ALA A 53 -7.57 -23.63 2.32
N THR A 54 -7.30 -22.88 3.41
CA THR A 54 -8.28 -21.96 4.00
C THR A 54 -8.03 -20.55 3.50
N ILE A 55 -8.14 -20.37 2.19
CA ILE A 55 -8.15 -19.04 1.59
C ILE A 55 -9.53 -18.45 1.88
N ILE A 56 -9.61 -17.58 2.88
CA ILE A 56 -10.81 -16.78 3.10
C ILE A 56 -10.90 -15.80 1.93
N LYS A 57 -11.76 -16.08 0.97
CA LYS A 57 -12.04 -15.17 -0.16
C LYS A 57 -12.83 -13.96 0.34
N ARG A 58 -12.16 -13.04 0.97
CA ARG A 58 -12.71 -11.75 1.37
C ARG A 58 -11.94 -10.62 0.74
N ASP A 59 -12.67 -9.59 0.37
CA ASP A 59 -12.04 -8.36 -0.11
C ASP A 59 -11.12 -7.79 0.97
N PHE A 60 -9.94 -7.34 0.56
CA PHE A 60 -8.92 -6.83 1.48
C PHE A 60 -9.42 -5.57 2.22
N LEU A 61 -9.96 -4.61 1.49
CA LEU A 61 -10.55 -3.41 2.05
C LEU A 61 -12.06 -3.42 1.84
N VAL A 62 -12.78 -3.43 2.92
CA VAL A 62 -14.25 -3.38 2.94
C VAL A 62 -14.73 -2.11 3.61
N ASN A 63 -15.87 -1.61 3.17
CA ASN A 63 -16.55 -0.50 3.81
C ASN A 63 -17.15 -1.01 5.14
N PRO A 64 -16.80 -0.40 6.29
CA PRO A 64 -17.28 -0.86 7.59
C PRO A 64 -18.80 -0.75 7.78
N GLN A 65 -19.49 0.03 6.94
CA GLN A 65 -20.94 0.24 7.05
C GLN A 65 -21.76 -0.89 6.44
N ASP A 66 -21.31 -1.46 5.33
CA ASP A 66 -22.08 -2.44 4.56
C ASP A 66 -21.29 -3.71 4.20
N ASN A 67 -20.07 -3.85 4.67
CA ASN A 67 -19.15 -4.97 4.39
C ASN A 67 -18.89 -5.22 2.89
N LYS A 68 -19.19 -4.26 2.02
CA LYS A 68 -18.92 -4.37 0.58
C LYS A 68 -17.49 -3.94 0.26
N PRO A 69 -16.94 -4.40 -0.87
CA PRO A 69 -15.62 -3.97 -1.32
C PRO A 69 -15.53 -2.44 -1.37
N MET A 70 -14.44 -1.91 -0.84
CA MET A 70 -14.22 -0.47 -0.85
C MET A 70 -13.87 0.00 -2.27
N SER A 71 -14.65 0.92 -2.81
CA SER A 71 -14.35 1.53 -4.10
C SER A 71 -13.14 2.46 -4.03
N LYS A 72 -12.52 2.76 -5.18
CA LYS A 72 -11.42 3.73 -5.27
C LYS A 72 -11.81 5.09 -4.69
N ASN A 73 -13.04 5.53 -4.95
CA ASN A 73 -13.57 6.79 -4.40
C ASN A 73 -13.68 6.74 -2.88
N ASN A 74 -14.20 5.65 -2.33
CA ASN A 74 -14.33 5.50 -0.88
C ASN A 74 -12.96 5.45 -0.21
N LEU A 75 -11.99 4.75 -0.80
CA LEU A 75 -10.62 4.74 -0.29
C LEU A 75 -10.01 6.15 -0.29
N THR A 76 -10.16 6.89 -1.38
CA THR A 76 -9.67 8.27 -1.48
C THR A 76 -10.32 9.19 -0.45
N LYS A 77 -11.65 9.12 -0.30
CA LYS A 77 -12.38 9.91 0.70
C LYS A 77 -11.96 9.56 2.13
N ASN A 78 -11.80 8.28 2.43
CA ASN A 78 -11.34 7.85 3.75
C ASN A 78 -9.92 8.33 4.04
N LEU A 79 -9.00 8.23 3.08
CA LEU A 79 -7.65 8.76 3.22
C LEU A 79 -7.66 10.27 3.46
N GLN A 80 -8.43 11.02 2.68
CA GLN A 80 -8.58 12.46 2.85
C GLN A 80 -9.19 12.83 4.21
N ARG A 81 -10.17 12.08 4.69
CA ARG A 81 -10.76 12.27 6.02
C ARG A 81 -9.72 12.04 7.12
N ILE A 82 -8.97 10.95 7.05
CA ILE A 82 -7.92 10.64 8.02
C ILE A 82 -6.86 11.73 8.02
N THR A 83 -6.35 12.10 6.85
CA THR A 83 -5.30 13.12 6.75
C THR A 83 -5.80 14.52 7.14
N GLN A 84 -7.07 14.84 6.87
CA GLN A 84 -7.67 16.08 7.34
C GLN A 84 -7.75 16.13 8.88
N THR A 85 -8.11 15.00 9.52
CA THR A 85 -8.21 14.93 10.98
C THR A 85 -6.84 15.06 11.66
N TRP A 86 -5.82 14.39 11.13
CA TRP A 86 -4.53 14.29 11.79
C TRP A 86 -3.49 15.30 11.31
N LEU A 87 -3.59 15.74 10.06
CA LEU A 87 -2.60 16.63 9.43
C LEU A 87 -3.21 18.00 9.07
N ASN A 88 -4.49 18.20 9.34
CA ASN A 88 -5.25 19.38 8.91
C ASN A 88 -5.15 19.67 7.40
N LYS A 89 -4.94 18.63 6.59
CA LYS A 89 -4.83 18.72 5.12
C LYS A 89 -5.42 17.47 4.48
N LYS A 90 -6.16 17.66 3.38
CA LYS A 90 -6.62 16.55 2.55
C LYS A 90 -5.49 16.09 1.63
N VAL A 91 -5.00 14.87 1.86
CA VAL A 91 -3.87 14.30 1.09
C VAL A 91 -4.39 13.16 0.23
N SER A 92 -4.01 13.15 -1.05
CA SER A 92 -4.29 12.06 -1.99
C SER A 92 -3.16 11.03 -2.01
N THR A 93 -3.41 9.86 -2.60
CA THR A 93 -2.38 8.84 -2.82
C THR A 93 -1.24 9.36 -3.69
N SER A 94 -1.54 10.18 -4.70
CA SER A 94 -0.52 10.84 -5.52
C SER A 94 0.33 11.81 -4.71
N ALA A 95 -0.29 12.60 -3.84
CA ALA A 95 0.44 13.51 -2.96
C ALA A 95 1.38 12.75 -2.01
N LEU A 96 0.95 11.60 -1.46
CA LEU A 96 1.83 10.74 -0.65
C LEU A 96 3.07 10.27 -1.43
N ARG A 97 2.90 9.89 -2.71
CA ARG A 97 4.02 9.52 -3.58
C ARG A 97 4.96 10.69 -3.81
N HIS A 98 4.44 11.88 -4.11
CA HIS A 98 5.22 13.11 -4.24
C HIS A 98 6.03 13.40 -2.98
N MET A 99 5.39 13.37 -1.82
CA MET A 99 6.04 13.61 -0.53
C MET A 99 7.18 12.60 -0.30
N TYR A 100 6.92 11.32 -0.51
CA TYR A 100 7.95 10.28 -0.31
C TYR A 100 9.15 10.48 -1.23
N ILE A 101 8.92 10.68 -2.54
CA ILE A 101 9.99 10.81 -3.53
C ILE A 101 10.77 12.12 -3.34
N SER A 102 10.07 13.22 -3.02
CA SER A 102 10.71 14.52 -2.77
C SER A 102 11.58 14.53 -1.51
N ASN A 103 11.23 13.72 -0.50
CA ASN A 103 12.04 13.57 0.71
C ASN A 103 13.20 12.57 0.58
N LEU A 104 13.34 11.90 -0.57
CA LEU A 104 14.51 11.06 -0.81
C LEU A 104 15.75 11.95 -0.99
N ASP A 105 16.83 11.63 -0.28
CA ASP A 105 18.13 12.24 -0.56
C ASP A 105 18.72 11.64 -1.85
N HIS A 106 18.44 12.30 -2.96
CA HIS A 106 18.83 11.83 -4.28
C HIS A 106 20.35 11.77 -4.47
N ASN A 107 21.12 12.53 -3.68
CA ASN A 107 22.57 12.52 -3.73
C ASN A 107 23.15 11.30 -3.00
N LYS A 108 22.49 10.82 -1.96
CA LYS A 108 22.90 9.65 -1.18
C LYS A 108 22.21 8.36 -1.60
N THR A 109 21.12 8.45 -2.36
CA THR A 109 20.36 7.29 -2.80
C THR A 109 20.95 6.73 -4.09
N THR A 110 21.42 5.49 -4.07
CA THR A 110 22.02 4.85 -5.25
C THR A 110 21.00 4.70 -6.39
N ASN A 111 21.46 4.75 -7.63
CA ASN A 111 20.61 4.51 -8.81
C ASN A 111 19.89 3.17 -8.75
N LYS A 112 20.51 2.13 -8.17
CA LYS A 112 19.87 0.82 -7.94
C LYS A 112 18.66 0.94 -7.02
N LYS A 113 18.78 1.70 -5.92
CA LYS A 113 17.69 1.93 -4.97
C LYS A 113 16.58 2.77 -5.59
N LEU A 114 16.91 3.81 -6.36
CA LEU A 114 15.91 4.62 -7.08
C LEU A 114 15.13 3.78 -8.10
N LYS A 115 15.82 2.90 -8.84
CA LYS A 115 15.19 1.93 -9.76
C LYS A 115 14.25 0.98 -9.02
N GLN A 116 14.66 0.49 -7.85
CA GLN A 116 13.84 -0.39 -7.05
C GLN A 116 12.58 0.33 -6.54
N ILE A 117 12.71 1.55 -6.03
CA ILE A 117 11.58 2.38 -5.59
C ILE A 117 10.59 2.61 -6.74
N ALA A 118 11.08 3.01 -7.91
CA ALA A 118 10.23 3.21 -9.09
C ALA A 118 9.47 1.92 -9.47
N LYS A 119 10.17 0.78 -9.46
CA LYS A 119 9.58 -0.53 -9.71
C LYS A 119 8.53 -0.90 -8.66
N ASP A 120 8.78 -0.61 -7.39
CA ASP A 120 7.85 -0.89 -6.30
C ASP A 120 6.62 0.00 -6.37
N MET A 121 6.76 1.24 -6.78
CA MET A 121 5.66 2.17 -7.06
C MET A 121 4.98 1.94 -8.42
N ARG A 122 5.46 0.97 -9.21
CA ARG A 122 4.91 0.60 -10.50
C ARG A 122 4.90 1.74 -11.52
N HIS A 123 6.00 2.50 -11.58
CA HIS A 123 6.24 3.52 -12.61
C HIS A 123 7.70 3.53 -13.06
N SER A 124 8.01 4.23 -14.17
CA SER A 124 9.37 4.35 -14.67
C SER A 124 10.19 5.34 -13.82
N ILE A 125 11.52 5.22 -13.87
CA ILE A 125 12.41 6.21 -13.26
C ILE A 125 12.18 7.60 -13.85
N LYS A 126 11.94 7.70 -15.16
CA LYS A 126 11.61 8.96 -15.82
C LYS A 126 10.37 9.59 -15.19
N THR A 127 9.27 8.81 -15.04
CA THR A 127 8.06 9.27 -14.36
C THR A 127 8.34 9.72 -12.92
N GLN A 128 9.20 8.99 -12.20
CA GLN A 128 9.57 9.35 -10.83
C GLN A 128 10.28 10.70 -10.75
N GLN A 129 11.20 10.94 -11.65
CA GLN A 129 11.99 12.17 -11.66
C GLN A 129 11.21 13.38 -12.18
N GLU A 130 10.42 13.18 -13.24
CA GLU A 130 9.70 14.28 -13.89
C GLU A 130 8.41 14.67 -13.18
N ASN A 131 7.64 13.66 -12.70
CA ASN A 131 6.29 13.90 -12.21
C ASN A 131 6.16 13.86 -10.69
N TYR A 132 7.08 13.19 -9.99
CA TYR A 132 6.96 12.98 -8.55
C TYR A 132 8.05 13.68 -7.72
N LYS A 133 9.19 14.00 -8.30
CA LYS A 133 10.18 14.83 -7.64
C LYS A 133 9.73 16.29 -7.72
N LEU A 134 9.38 16.87 -6.58
CA LEU A 134 9.20 18.31 -6.49
C LEU A 134 10.61 18.94 -6.60
N VAL A 135 10.78 19.79 -7.58
CA VAL A 135 12.00 20.60 -7.68
C VAL A 135 11.85 21.68 -6.62
N ASP A 136 12.84 21.80 -5.76
CA ASP A 136 12.91 22.95 -4.84
C ASP A 136 12.89 24.23 -5.69
N ALA A 137 11.81 24.95 -5.51
CA ALA A 137 11.66 26.24 -6.14
C ALA A 137 12.52 27.28 -5.42
#